data_ba57abe21f69d6dcb920febbed833d50
#
_entry.id   ba57abe21f69d6dcb920febbed833d50
#
_cell.length_a   1.000
_cell.length_b   1.000
_cell.length_c   1.000
_cell.angle_alpha   90.00
_cell.angle_beta   90.00
_cell.angle_gamma   90.00
#
_symmetry.space_group_name_H-M   'P 1'
#
loop_
_entity.id
_entity.type
_entity.pdbx_description
1 polymer ?
#
loop_
_entity_poly.entity_id
_entity_poly.type
_entity_poly.pdbx_seq_one_letter_code
_entity_poly.pdbx_strand_id
1 'polypeptide(L)'
;ASVLRSITRTAAADSLLAQFTKVILNLIILGKFIPERLWGAGGMPSAHSATVCALLVATGRYCGTGSKEFDLALVLAIIVMYDAMGVRRETGEQAKILNRMLSEWMDRESDAMPFLGDKKLKEMVGHTPIQVLTGAIFGIAVGLLMPMV
;
A
#
# COMPACT_ATOMS: atom_id res chain seq x y z
N ALA A 1 6.11 23.70 15.20
CA ALA A 1 5.13 22.69 15.73
C ALA A 1 3.84 22.66 14.89
N SER A 2 3.30 23.81 14.42
CA SER A 2 2.08 23.88 13.59
C SER A 2 2.26 23.24 12.22
N VAL A 3 3.34 23.56 11.51
CA VAL A 3 3.65 23.03 10.17
C VAL A 3 3.74 21.51 10.18
N LEU A 4 4.46 20.92 11.13
CA LEU A 4 4.58 19.48 11.25
C LEU A 4 3.23 18.80 11.47
N ARG A 5 2.37 19.38 12.31
CA ARG A 5 1.01 18.86 12.52
C ARG A 5 0.17 18.92 11.24
N SER A 6 0.29 19.97 10.45
CA SER A 6 -0.47 20.13 9.20
C SER A 6 0.01 19.11 8.16
N ILE A 7 1.31 18.89 8.01
CA ILE A 7 1.88 17.89 7.12
C ILE A 7 1.42 16.48 7.51
N THR A 8 1.51 16.13 8.80
CA THR A 8 1.09 14.80 9.28
C THR A 8 -0.41 14.58 9.17
N ARG A 9 -1.23 15.61 9.39
CA ARG A 9 -2.69 15.55 9.19
C ARG A 9 -3.04 15.29 7.72
N THR A 10 -2.37 15.95 6.77
CA THR A 10 -2.59 15.74 5.34
C THR A 10 -2.25 14.29 4.96
N ALA A 11 -1.10 13.78 5.37
CA ALA A 11 -0.70 12.41 5.09
C ALA A 11 -1.64 11.36 5.74
N ALA A 12 -2.09 11.61 6.97
CA ALA A 12 -3.03 10.73 7.66
C ALA A 12 -4.42 10.72 7.00
N ALA A 13 -4.93 11.90 6.63
CA ALA A 13 -6.21 12.04 5.93
C ALA A 13 -6.18 11.33 4.57
N ASP A 14 -5.07 11.46 3.83
CA ASP A 14 -4.89 10.78 2.56
C ASP A 14 -4.88 9.26 2.73
N SER A 15 -4.18 8.75 3.73
CA SER A 15 -4.17 7.31 4.02
C SER A 15 -5.59 6.77 4.29
N LEU A 16 -6.39 7.48 5.07
CA LEU A 16 -7.78 7.12 5.34
C LEU A 16 -8.64 7.19 4.06
N LEU A 17 -8.54 8.27 3.29
CA LEU A 17 -9.26 8.44 2.03
C LEU A 17 -8.90 7.35 1.02
N ALA A 18 -7.61 6.98 0.90
CA ALA A 18 -7.18 5.89 0.04
C ALA A 18 -7.75 4.53 0.47
N GLN A 19 -7.85 4.26 1.78
CA GLN A 19 -8.49 3.04 2.28
C GLN A 19 -10.00 3.03 2.00
N PHE A 20 -10.70 4.14 2.23
CA PHE A 20 -12.12 4.26 1.88
C PHE A 20 -12.36 4.07 0.37
N THR A 21 -11.54 4.71 -0.46
CA THR A 21 -11.62 4.57 -1.92
C THR A 21 -11.43 3.12 -2.36
N LYS A 22 -10.51 2.39 -1.73
CA LYS A 22 -10.34 0.95 -1.94
C LYS A 22 -11.61 0.14 -1.68
N VAL A 23 -12.27 0.42 -0.56
CA VAL A 23 -13.51 -0.29 -0.18
C VAL A 23 -14.61 -0.01 -1.17
N ILE A 24 -14.79 1.25 -1.54
CA ILE A 24 -15.81 1.67 -2.52
C ILE A 24 -15.54 1.04 -3.89
N LEU A 25 -14.31 1.09 -4.39
CA LEU A 25 -13.94 0.48 -5.66
C LEU A 25 -14.16 -1.05 -5.65
N ASN A 26 -13.80 -1.73 -4.56
CA ASN A 26 -14.06 -3.15 -4.43
C ASN A 26 -15.57 -3.47 -4.39
N LEU A 27 -16.36 -2.65 -3.71
CA LEU A 27 -17.81 -2.80 -3.67
C LEU A 27 -18.43 -2.64 -5.06
N ILE A 28 -17.97 -1.64 -5.84
CA ILE A 28 -18.47 -1.36 -7.19
C ILE A 28 -18.04 -2.44 -8.19
N ILE A 29 -16.75 -2.85 -8.16
CA ILE A 29 -16.17 -3.75 -9.17
C ILE A 29 -16.50 -5.21 -8.87
N LEU A 30 -16.45 -5.63 -7.60
CA LEU A 30 -16.60 -7.02 -7.19
C LEU A 30 -17.98 -7.34 -6.60
N GLY A 31 -18.81 -6.34 -6.33
CA GLY A 31 -20.11 -6.50 -5.67
C GLY A 31 -20.04 -7.12 -4.27
N LYS A 32 -18.84 -7.19 -3.67
CA LYS A 32 -18.61 -7.83 -2.36
C LYS A 32 -17.86 -6.88 -1.43
N PHE A 33 -18.38 -6.75 -0.22
CA PHE A 33 -17.67 -6.08 0.87
C PHE A 33 -16.69 -7.06 1.52
N ILE A 34 -15.37 -6.80 1.36
CA ILE A 34 -14.30 -7.62 1.94
C ILE A 34 -13.60 -6.78 3.01
N PRO A 35 -13.99 -6.94 4.30
CA PRO A 35 -13.45 -6.12 5.40
C PRO A 35 -11.94 -6.29 5.60
N GLU A 36 -11.39 -7.45 5.24
CA GLU A 36 -9.94 -7.74 5.31
C GLU A 36 -9.10 -6.80 4.46
N ARG A 37 -9.69 -6.18 3.43
CA ARG A 37 -9.00 -5.19 2.58
C ARG A 37 -8.86 -3.81 3.21
N LEU A 38 -9.57 -3.53 4.30
CA LEU A 38 -9.36 -2.31 5.09
C LEU A 38 -7.98 -2.28 5.75
N TRP A 39 -7.47 -3.46 6.13
CA TRP A 39 -6.20 -3.60 6.85
C TRP A 39 -5.13 -4.32 6.01
N GLY A 40 -5.50 -4.86 4.84
CA GLY A 40 -4.64 -5.68 4.00
C GLY A 40 -3.77 -4.86 3.04
N ALA A 41 -2.52 -5.31 2.83
CA ALA A 41 -1.70 -4.88 1.70
C ALA A 41 -2.30 -5.46 0.41
N GLY A 42 -2.41 -4.63 -0.64
CA GLY A 42 -2.96 -5.02 -1.95
C GLY A 42 -4.23 -4.26 -2.33
N GLY A 43 -4.60 -4.29 -3.60
CA GLY A 43 -5.74 -3.56 -4.17
C GLY A 43 -5.40 -2.15 -4.65
N MET A 44 -6.33 -1.54 -5.37
CA MET A 44 -6.21 -0.23 -6.01
C MET A 44 -7.08 0.80 -5.26
N PRO A 45 -6.62 2.05 -5.04
CA PRO A 45 -5.25 2.53 -5.19
C PRO A 45 -4.30 2.04 -4.07
N SER A 46 -2.97 2.13 -4.29
CA SER A 46 -1.99 1.83 -3.25
C SER A 46 -2.02 2.90 -2.16
N ALA A 47 -2.44 2.55 -0.96
CA ALA A 47 -2.47 3.47 0.18
C ALA A 47 -1.06 3.95 0.58
N HIS A 48 -0.04 3.08 0.48
CA HIS A 48 1.33 3.47 0.78
C HIS A 48 1.84 4.55 -0.17
N SER A 49 1.64 4.37 -1.48
CA SER A 49 2.03 5.37 -2.48
C SER A 49 1.26 6.67 -2.32
N ALA A 50 -0.04 6.59 -2.06
CA ALA A 50 -0.88 7.74 -1.81
C ALA A 50 -0.38 8.55 -0.61
N THR A 51 -0.13 7.88 0.52
CA THR A 51 0.34 8.54 1.75
C THR A 51 1.69 9.24 1.55
N VAL A 52 2.68 8.59 0.93
CA VAL A 52 4.01 9.20 0.76
C VAL A 52 4.00 10.31 -0.28
N CYS A 53 3.17 10.23 -1.32
CA CYS A 53 3.01 11.31 -2.29
C CYS A 53 2.25 12.51 -1.70
N ALA A 54 1.21 12.29 -0.89
CA ALA A 54 0.55 13.37 -0.17
C ALA A 54 1.49 14.06 0.83
N LEU A 55 2.31 13.27 1.54
CA LEU A 55 3.35 13.79 2.43
C LEU A 55 4.36 14.67 1.66
N LEU A 56 4.83 14.18 0.51
CA LEU A 56 5.77 14.92 -0.34
C LEU A 56 5.19 16.26 -0.79
N VAL A 57 3.95 16.25 -1.30
CA VAL A 57 3.27 17.47 -1.74
C VAL A 57 3.05 18.44 -0.57
N ALA A 58 2.57 17.94 0.57
CA ALA A 58 2.37 18.75 1.77
C ALA A 58 3.70 19.38 2.23
N THR A 59 4.79 18.62 2.26
CA THR A 59 6.10 19.11 2.64
C THR A 59 6.58 20.21 1.66
N GLY A 60 6.43 19.99 0.35
CA GLY A 60 6.77 21.00 -0.66
C GLY A 60 5.96 22.28 -0.53
N ARG A 61 4.68 22.18 -0.17
CA ARG A 61 3.81 23.36 0.04
C ARG A 61 4.11 24.14 1.32
N TYR A 62 4.50 23.46 2.41
CA TYR A 62 4.77 24.10 3.70
C TYR A 62 6.22 24.56 3.88
N CYS A 63 7.17 23.77 3.40
CA CYS A 63 8.61 24.01 3.61
C CYS A 63 9.30 24.55 2.35
N GLY A 64 8.66 24.43 1.18
CA GLY A 64 9.26 24.73 -0.11
C GLY A 64 10.00 23.54 -0.72
N THR A 65 10.05 23.51 -2.06
CA THR A 65 10.68 22.42 -2.82
C THR A 65 12.22 22.42 -2.77
N GLY A 66 12.84 23.48 -2.25
CA GLY A 66 14.29 23.56 -2.02
C GLY A 66 14.69 23.25 -0.58
N SER A 67 13.79 22.72 0.24
CA SER A 67 14.06 22.41 1.65
C SER A 67 14.61 21.00 1.83
N LYS A 68 15.40 20.79 2.88
CA LYS A 68 15.91 19.46 3.24
C LYS A 68 14.79 18.48 3.58
N GLU A 69 13.69 18.97 4.13
CA GLU A 69 12.50 18.21 4.46
C GLU A 69 11.84 17.67 3.19
N PHE A 70 11.81 18.46 2.12
CA PHE A 70 11.28 18.02 0.82
C PHE A 70 12.17 16.93 0.21
N ASP A 71 13.49 17.11 0.24
CA ASP A 71 14.44 16.11 -0.27
C ASP A 71 14.27 14.76 0.46
N LEU A 72 14.14 14.80 1.79
CA LEU A 72 13.90 13.60 2.60
C LEU A 72 12.56 12.94 2.27
N ALA A 73 11.49 13.72 2.12
CA ALA A 73 10.17 13.21 1.74
C ALA A 73 10.19 12.59 0.33
N LEU A 74 10.96 13.19 -0.60
CA LEU A 74 11.12 12.66 -1.96
C LEU A 74 11.82 11.31 -1.95
N VAL A 75 12.94 11.18 -1.25
CA VAL A 75 13.68 9.91 -1.13
C VAL A 75 12.81 8.86 -0.47
N LEU A 76 12.10 9.20 0.60
CA LEU A 76 11.16 8.30 1.26
C LEU A 76 10.06 7.81 0.31
N ALA A 77 9.47 8.71 -0.48
CA ALA A 77 8.42 8.35 -1.43
C ALA A 77 8.95 7.36 -2.49
N ILE A 78 10.13 7.60 -3.02
CA ILE A 78 10.78 6.70 -4.00
C ILE A 78 11.01 5.32 -3.38
N ILE A 79 11.59 5.24 -2.18
CA ILE A 79 11.90 3.97 -1.51
C ILE A 79 10.61 3.19 -1.24
N VAL A 80 9.58 3.82 -0.68
CA VAL A 80 8.32 3.16 -0.35
C VAL A 80 7.59 2.66 -1.60
N MET A 81 7.58 3.45 -2.68
CA MET A 81 6.96 3.02 -3.95
C MET A 81 7.73 1.87 -4.59
N TYR A 82 9.06 1.92 -4.55
CA TYR A 82 9.91 0.85 -5.06
C TYR A 82 9.72 -0.45 -4.27
N ASP A 83 9.71 -0.39 -2.93
CA ASP A 83 9.44 -1.55 -2.07
C ASP A 83 8.06 -2.16 -2.37
N ALA A 84 7.04 -1.32 -2.54
CA ALA A 84 5.69 -1.77 -2.83
C ALA A 84 5.58 -2.54 -4.16
N MET A 85 6.35 -2.17 -5.18
CA MET A 85 6.36 -2.81 -6.50
C MET A 85 7.32 -3.99 -6.60
N GLY A 86 8.41 -3.98 -5.84
CA GLY A 86 9.50 -4.96 -5.91
C GLY A 86 9.39 -6.02 -4.82
N VAL A 87 10.03 -5.78 -3.69
CA VAL A 87 10.23 -6.77 -2.62
C VAL A 87 8.93 -7.44 -2.17
N ARG A 88 7.87 -6.66 -1.95
CA ARG A 88 6.58 -7.21 -1.50
C ARG A 88 5.88 -8.04 -2.56
N ARG A 89 6.05 -7.70 -3.83
CA ARG A 89 5.50 -8.49 -4.93
C ARG A 89 6.21 -9.82 -5.05
N GLU A 90 7.54 -9.83 -4.98
CA GLU A 90 8.35 -11.05 -4.99
C GLU A 90 7.98 -11.98 -3.84
N THR A 91 7.75 -11.43 -2.64
CA THR A 91 7.26 -12.21 -1.48
C THR A 91 5.92 -12.91 -1.78
N GLY A 92 5.02 -12.23 -2.49
CA GLY A 92 3.73 -12.81 -2.90
C GLY A 92 3.90 -13.94 -3.93
N GLU A 93 4.80 -13.78 -4.90
CA GLU A 93 5.11 -14.84 -5.88
C GLU A 93 5.79 -16.05 -5.21
N GLN A 94 6.71 -15.81 -4.26
CA GLN A 94 7.31 -16.87 -3.45
C GLN A 94 6.26 -17.62 -2.63
N ALA A 95 5.30 -16.92 -2.04
CA ALA A 95 4.20 -17.53 -1.30
C ALA A 95 3.35 -18.45 -2.18
N LYS A 96 3.07 -18.08 -3.43
CA LYS A 96 2.36 -18.94 -4.40
C LYS A 96 3.11 -20.23 -4.69
N ILE A 97 4.42 -20.12 -4.95
CA ILE A 97 5.27 -21.28 -5.22
C ILE A 97 5.28 -22.22 -4.01
N LEU A 98 5.50 -21.66 -2.80
CA LEU A 98 5.51 -22.44 -1.56
C LEU A 98 4.16 -23.11 -1.27
N ASN A 99 3.04 -22.42 -1.47
CA ASN A 99 1.71 -23.00 -1.29
C ASN A 99 1.47 -24.15 -2.27
N ARG A 100 1.91 -24.00 -3.52
CA ARG A 100 1.81 -25.06 -4.53
C ARG A 100 2.68 -26.28 -4.16
N MET A 101 3.92 -26.05 -3.77
CA MET A 101 4.81 -27.13 -3.32
C MET A 101 4.24 -27.86 -2.09
N LEU A 102 3.69 -27.13 -1.13
CA LEU A 102 3.02 -27.69 0.02
C LEU A 102 1.82 -28.54 -0.38
N SER A 103 0.96 -28.06 -1.28
CA SER A 103 -0.21 -28.84 -1.73
C SER A 103 0.20 -30.11 -2.47
N GLU A 104 1.19 -30.06 -3.36
CA GLU A 104 1.70 -31.22 -4.10
C GLU A 104 2.38 -32.23 -3.17
N TRP A 105 3.01 -31.78 -2.09
CA TRP A 105 3.65 -32.66 -1.10
C TRP A 105 2.61 -33.32 -0.20
N MET A 106 1.62 -32.59 0.26
CA MET A 106 0.52 -33.13 1.07
C MET A 106 -0.32 -34.15 0.32
N ASP A 107 -0.50 -33.99 -0.99
CA ASP A 107 -1.22 -34.96 -1.84
C ASP A 107 -0.43 -36.29 -1.98
N ARG A 108 0.89 -36.25 -1.77
CA ARG A 108 1.76 -37.46 -1.84
C ARG A 108 1.95 -38.17 -0.50
N GLU A 109 1.91 -37.43 0.60
CA GLU A 109 2.15 -37.95 1.95
C GLU A 109 1.14 -37.41 2.94
N SER A 110 -0.09 -37.94 2.87
CA SER A 110 -1.22 -37.45 3.68
C SER A 110 -1.03 -37.56 5.20
N ASP A 111 -0.10 -38.38 5.68
CA ASP A 111 0.13 -38.63 7.12
C ASP A 111 1.36 -37.93 7.71
N ALA A 112 2.20 -37.26 6.89
CA ALA A 112 3.53 -36.87 7.33
C ALA A 112 3.61 -35.58 8.15
N MET A 113 2.67 -34.62 8.01
CA MET A 113 2.71 -33.35 8.76
C MET A 113 1.34 -32.71 8.99
N PRO A 114 0.59 -33.11 10.03
CA PRO A 114 -0.71 -32.48 10.37
C PRO A 114 -0.59 -30.99 10.77
N PHE A 115 0.63 -30.56 11.13
CA PHE A 115 0.93 -29.20 11.60
C PHE A 115 0.87 -28.12 10.48
N LEU A 116 1.10 -28.47 9.22
CA LEU A 116 1.18 -27.52 8.09
C LEU A 116 -0.12 -27.43 7.28
N GLY A 117 -1.07 -28.34 7.49
CA GLY A 117 -2.25 -28.52 6.65
C GLY A 117 -3.19 -27.32 6.53
N ASP A 118 -3.24 -26.43 7.53
CA ASP A 118 -4.16 -25.29 7.55
C ASP A 118 -3.50 -23.93 7.30
N LYS A 119 -2.17 -23.87 7.18
CA LYS A 119 -1.45 -22.61 7.02
C LYS A 119 -1.15 -22.31 5.55
N LYS A 120 -2.08 -21.65 4.86
CA LYS A 120 -1.78 -21.02 3.57
C LYS A 120 -1.05 -19.70 3.76
N LEU A 121 0.09 -19.56 3.07
CA LEU A 121 0.82 -18.29 3.00
C LEU A 121 0.01 -17.27 2.19
N LYS A 122 0.04 -16.01 2.61
CA LYS A 122 -0.68 -14.94 1.93
C LYS A 122 0.00 -14.62 0.60
N GLU A 123 -0.67 -14.95 -0.50
CA GLU A 123 -0.13 -14.79 -1.87
C GLU A 123 -0.29 -13.36 -2.40
N MET A 124 -1.34 -12.65 -1.98
CA MET A 124 -1.58 -11.28 -2.42
C MET A 124 -0.82 -10.28 -1.54
N VAL A 125 0.51 -10.27 -1.69
CA VAL A 125 1.40 -9.33 -1.03
C VAL A 125 2.06 -8.46 -2.10
N GLY A 126 2.05 -7.13 -1.89
CA GLY A 126 2.61 -6.17 -2.83
C GLY A 126 1.59 -5.60 -3.82
N HIS A 127 2.07 -4.66 -4.61
CA HIS A 127 1.26 -3.89 -5.55
C HIS A 127 1.80 -4.02 -6.98
N THR A 128 0.90 -3.98 -7.95
CA THR A 128 1.30 -3.82 -9.35
C THR A 128 1.75 -2.37 -9.61
N PRO A 129 2.60 -2.12 -10.62
CA PRO A 129 3.02 -0.75 -10.97
C PRO A 129 1.84 0.21 -11.20
N ILE A 130 0.74 -0.28 -11.79
CA ILE A 130 -0.48 0.51 -12.00
C ILE A 130 -1.12 0.90 -10.67
N GLN A 131 -1.16 0.02 -9.69
CA GLN A 131 -1.71 0.32 -8.36
C GLN A 131 -0.87 1.36 -7.61
N VAL A 132 0.46 1.32 -7.78
CA VAL A 132 1.38 2.31 -7.22
C VAL A 132 1.19 3.66 -7.90
N LEU A 133 1.13 3.68 -9.22
CA LEU A 133 0.93 4.90 -9.99
C LEU A 133 -0.41 5.58 -9.67
N THR A 134 -1.50 4.81 -9.63
CA THR A 134 -2.82 5.36 -9.27
C THR A 134 -2.84 5.86 -7.82
N GLY A 135 -2.15 5.18 -6.90
CA GLY A 135 -1.97 5.66 -5.53
C GLY A 135 -1.18 6.97 -5.49
N ALA A 136 -0.10 7.08 -6.25
CA ALA A 136 0.70 8.31 -6.32
C ALA A 136 -0.11 9.50 -6.85
N ILE A 137 -0.85 9.33 -7.94
CA ILE A 137 -1.73 10.37 -8.50
C ILE A 137 -2.78 10.79 -7.47
N PHE A 138 -3.39 9.83 -6.80
CA PHE A 138 -4.38 10.10 -5.76
C PHE A 138 -3.78 10.90 -4.60
N GLY A 139 -2.61 10.49 -4.10
CA GLY A 139 -1.91 11.20 -3.02
C GLY A 139 -1.50 12.62 -3.40
N ILE A 140 -1.03 12.83 -4.63
CA ILE A 140 -0.71 14.17 -5.14
C ILE A 140 -1.98 15.04 -5.17
N ALA A 141 -3.08 14.51 -5.69
CA ALA A 141 -4.34 15.26 -5.77
C ALA A 141 -4.85 15.67 -4.37
N VAL A 142 -4.85 14.75 -3.41
CA VAL A 142 -5.26 15.05 -2.02
C VAL A 142 -4.31 16.05 -1.39
N GLY A 143 -2.99 15.87 -1.55
CA GLY A 143 -1.99 16.81 -1.04
C GLY A 143 -2.12 18.24 -1.58
N LEU A 144 -2.60 18.39 -2.82
CA LEU A 144 -2.87 19.70 -3.44
C LEU A 144 -4.19 20.31 -2.96
N LEU A 145 -5.22 19.48 -2.77
CA LEU A 145 -6.57 19.92 -2.41
C LEU A 145 -6.73 20.25 -0.92
N MET A 146 -5.92 19.66 -0.05
CA MET A 146 -5.98 19.93 1.39
C MET A 146 -5.63 21.38 1.70
N PRO A 147 -6.48 22.07 2.50
CA PRO A 147 -6.20 23.45 2.90
C PRO A 147 -4.93 23.54 3.74
N MET A 148 -4.12 24.54 3.48
CA MET A 148 -2.99 24.90 4.32
C MET A 148 -3.49 25.68 5.54
N VAL A 149 -3.56 25.03 6.70
CA VAL A 149 -4.00 25.62 7.97
C VAL A 149 -2.84 25.74 8.95
#